data_37ec2a3c2736599b21d9ad17d0747d3f
#
_entry.id   37ec2a3c2736599b21d9ad17d0747d3f
#
_cell.length_a   1.000
_cell.length_b   1.000
_cell.length_c   1.000
_cell.angle_alpha   90.00
_cell.angle_beta   90.00
_cell.angle_gamma   90.00
#
_symmetry.space_group_name_H-M   'P 1'
#
loop_
_entity.id
_entity.type
_entity.pdbx_description
1 polymer ?
#
loop_
_entity_poly.entity_id
_entity_poly.type
_entity_poly.pdbx_seq_one_letter_code
_entity_poly.pdbx_strand_id
1 'polypeptide(L)'
;MRLANKVALISGGGSGIGAATARLFAREGAKVVVTGRRPGPIEAVAAEVAGVAVAGDTIDPVHAAEAVATAVSSFGGLDVVVANAGVGFGGSVGDVNDEHWQRTLDVNLTGPMVLTRAALPAMLERGGGSIVLVSSINGLVATTDSAAYGTSKAGLIGLARSLAVDYGPRGIRANALCPGWVVTPMADEEMEILGAARGIGRQEAYDLATTDVPLRRAATAQEIASCCLFLASDESSIVTGAILVADGGGLAVAMDSTAFGPAAGRDE
;
A
#
# COMPACT_ATOMS: atom_id res chain seq x y z
N MET A 1 -16.25 -2.65 16.34
CA MET A 1 -15.12 -3.38 15.71
C MET A 1 -15.52 -3.70 14.26
N ARG A 2 -14.91 -3.01 13.31
CA ARG A 2 -15.26 -3.07 11.87
C ARG A 2 -14.78 -4.35 11.17
N LEU A 3 -13.83 -5.08 11.76
CA LEU A 3 -13.30 -6.35 11.26
C LEU A 3 -13.47 -7.50 12.25
N ALA A 4 -14.52 -7.45 13.09
CA ALA A 4 -14.81 -8.52 14.04
C ALA A 4 -14.96 -9.88 13.32
N ASN A 5 -14.22 -10.89 13.80
CA ASN A 5 -14.18 -12.25 13.24
C ASN A 5 -13.62 -12.36 11.80
N LYS A 6 -13.01 -11.32 11.25
CA LYS A 6 -12.31 -11.37 9.97
C LYS A 6 -10.85 -11.82 10.16
N VAL A 7 -10.33 -12.49 9.16
CA VAL A 7 -8.91 -12.88 9.04
C VAL A 7 -8.27 -12.07 7.94
N ALA A 8 -7.18 -11.36 8.25
CA ALA A 8 -6.47 -10.50 7.32
C ALA A 8 -5.02 -10.96 7.09
N LEU A 9 -4.59 -11.00 5.85
CA LEU A 9 -3.22 -11.26 5.42
C LEU A 9 -2.63 -9.98 4.84
N ILE A 10 -1.50 -9.50 5.41
CA ILE A 10 -0.89 -8.22 5.08
C ILE A 10 0.56 -8.43 4.64
N SER A 11 0.89 -8.15 3.39
CA SER A 11 2.26 -8.18 2.91
C SER A 11 3.01 -6.88 3.20
N GLY A 12 4.33 -6.98 3.44
CA GLY A 12 5.12 -5.83 3.90
C GLY A 12 4.70 -5.35 5.29
N GLY A 13 4.21 -6.27 6.15
CA GLY A 13 3.61 -5.96 7.45
C GLY A 13 4.59 -5.57 8.55
N GLY A 14 5.91 -5.59 8.29
CA GLY A 14 6.94 -5.30 9.32
C GLY A 14 7.26 -3.82 9.53
N SER A 15 6.78 -2.90 8.70
CA SER A 15 7.07 -1.46 8.84
C SER A 15 6.02 -0.60 8.12
N GLY A 16 6.09 0.71 8.31
CA GLY A 16 5.31 1.71 7.58
C GLY A 16 3.80 1.43 7.56
N ILE A 17 3.20 1.55 6.39
CA ILE A 17 1.76 1.37 6.17
C ILE A 17 1.31 -0.03 6.56
N GLY A 18 2.07 -1.08 6.20
CA GLY A 18 1.70 -2.46 6.50
C GLY A 18 1.62 -2.75 8.00
N ALA A 19 2.62 -2.30 8.78
CA ALA A 19 2.62 -2.46 10.23
C ALA A 19 1.49 -1.64 10.90
N ALA A 20 1.26 -0.41 10.44
CA ALA A 20 0.15 0.42 10.93
C ALA A 20 -1.21 -0.22 10.64
N THR A 21 -1.36 -0.82 9.45
CA THR A 21 -2.57 -1.56 9.03
C THR A 21 -2.78 -2.79 9.91
N ALA A 22 -1.74 -3.59 10.16
CA ALA A 22 -1.82 -4.77 11.03
C ALA A 22 -2.31 -4.41 12.43
N ARG A 23 -1.72 -3.37 13.05
CA ARG A 23 -2.12 -2.87 14.36
C ARG A 23 -3.56 -2.36 14.38
N LEU A 24 -3.97 -1.61 13.37
CA LEU A 24 -5.33 -1.09 13.29
C LEU A 24 -6.34 -2.21 13.08
N PHE A 25 -6.08 -3.16 12.19
CA PHE A 25 -6.98 -4.28 11.92
C PHE A 25 -7.20 -5.16 13.16
N ALA A 26 -6.13 -5.43 13.91
CA ALA A 26 -6.24 -6.17 15.17
C ALA A 26 -7.09 -5.42 16.22
N ARG A 27 -6.89 -4.09 16.37
CA ARG A 27 -7.75 -3.27 17.24
C ARG A 27 -9.22 -3.28 16.83
N GLU A 28 -9.47 -3.46 15.52
CA GLU A 28 -10.82 -3.57 14.96
C GLU A 28 -11.36 -5.01 14.94
N GLY A 29 -10.67 -5.95 15.62
CA GLY A 29 -11.13 -7.31 15.87
C GLY A 29 -10.72 -8.35 14.84
N ALA A 30 -9.85 -8.01 13.88
CA ALA A 30 -9.31 -8.98 12.94
C ALA A 30 -8.25 -9.89 13.58
N LYS A 31 -8.18 -11.13 13.12
CA LYS A 31 -7.00 -11.99 13.25
C LYS A 31 -6.05 -11.65 12.11
N VAL A 32 -4.75 -11.47 12.41
CA VAL A 32 -3.80 -10.91 11.44
C VAL A 32 -2.66 -11.87 11.18
N VAL A 33 -2.38 -12.11 9.90
CA VAL A 33 -1.14 -12.71 9.43
C VAL A 33 -0.33 -11.61 8.74
N VAL A 34 0.93 -11.45 9.13
CA VAL A 34 1.84 -10.48 8.49
C VAL A 34 2.96 -11.20 7.77
N THR A 35 3.28 -10.76 6.57
CA THR A 35 4.39 -11.33 5.80
C THR A 35 5.39 -10.26 5.37
N GLY A 36 6.64 -10.70 5.16
CA GLY A 36 7.75 -9.86 4.71
C GLY A 36 9.08 -10.60 4.74
N ARG A 37 10.07 -10.07 4.04
CA ARG A 37 11.39 -10.70 3.88
C ARG A 37 12.23 -10.75 5.17
N ARG A 38 12.04 -9.78 6.07
CA ARG A 38 12.82 -9.65 7.30
C ARG A 38 12.04 -10.24 8.47
N PRO A 39 12.49 -11.38 9.06
CA PRO A 39 11.77 -12.03 10.16
C PRO A 39 11.54 -11.12 11.36
N GLY A 40 12.59 -10.52 11.93
CA GLY A 40 12.48 -9.73 13.16
C GLY A 40 11.38 -8.67 13.14
N PRO A 41 11.30 -7.76 12.14
CA PRO A 41 10.24 -6.76 12.07
C PRO A 41 8.82 -7.32 11.98
N ILE A 42 8.60 -8.40 11.21
CA ILE A 42 7.25 -9.00 11.10
C ILE A 42 6.87 -9.78 12.36
N GLU A 43 7.82 -10.45 13.00
CA GLU A 43 7.61 -11.14 14.28
C GLU A 43 7.25 -10.17 15.40
N ALA A 44 7.95 -9.01 15.46
CA ALA A 44 7.63 -7.97 16.42
C ALA A 44 6.17 -7.45 16.25
N VAL A 45 5.78 -7.15 15.00
CA VAL A 45 4.39 -6.71 14.73
C VAL A 45 3.38 -7.81 15.03
N ALA A 46 3.66 -9.06 14.63
CA ALA A 46 2.78 -10.20 14.92
C ALA A 46 2.58 -10.39 16.44
N ALA A 47 3.65 -10.29 17.24
CA ALA A 47 3.56 -10.39 18.70
C ALA A 47 2.68 -9.26 19.29
N GLU A 48 2.84 -8.01 18.83
CA GLU A 48 2.03 -6.87 19.29
C GLU A 48 0.52 -7.06 19.04
N VAL A 49 0.15 -7.72 17.94
CA VAL A 49 -1.25 -7.86 17.50
C VAL A 49 -1.84 -9.24 17.81
N ALA A 50 -1.14 -10.09 18.56
CA ALA A 50 -1.49 -11.49 18.77
C ALA A 50 -1.79 -12.24 17.47
N GLY A 51 -1.02 -11.93 16.44
CA GLY A 51 -1.09 -12.48 15.08
C GLY A 51 0.00 -13.50 14.80
N VAL A 52 0.16 -13.84 13.52
CA VAL A 52 1.20 -14.77 13.05
C VAL A 52 2.07 -14.10 12.00
N ALA A 53 3.39 -14.34 12.08
CA ALA A 53 4.35 -13.88 11.08
C ALA A 53 4.76 -15.04 10.17
N VAL A 54 4.84 -14.76 8.86
CA VAL A 54 5.36 -15.70 7.85
C VAL A 54 6.44 -14.99 7.04
N ALA A 55 7.70 -15.40 7.22
CA ALA A 55 8.83 -14.76 6.56
C ALA A 55 9.06 -15.35 5.15
N GLY A 56 9.23 -14.47 4.15
CA GLY A 56 9.53 -14.89 2.78
C GLY A 56 9.46 -13.75 1.77
N ASP A 57 9.84 -14.04 0.53
CA ASP A 57 9.77 -13.05 -0.55
C ASP A 57 8.37 -13.04 -1.17
N THR A 58 7.81 -11.85 -1.36
CA THR A 58 6.46 -11.64 -1.91
C THR A 58 6.29 -12.18 -3.33
N ILE A 59 7.38 -12.36 -4.08
CA ILE A 59 7.35 -12.91 -5.44
C ILE A 59 7.32 -14.44 -5.48
N ASP A 60 7.62 -15.10 -4.35
CA ASP A 60 7.67 -16.56 -4.27
C ASP A 60 6.26 -17.14 -4.11
N PRO A 61 5.77 -17.94 -5.09
CA PRO A 61 4.45 -18.56 -4.99
C PRO A 61 4.36 -19.60 -3.85
N VAL A 62 5.48 -20.22 -3.44
CA VAL A 62 5.49 -21.15 -2.32
C VAL A 62 5.26 -20.39 -1.02
N HIS A 63 5.96 -19.26 -0.82
CA HIS A 63 5.74 -18.38 0.32
C HIS A 63 4.30 -17.82 0.36
N ALA A 64 3.75 -17.39 -0.78
CA ALA A 64 2.38 -16.91 -0.84
C ALA A 64 1.37 -18.01 -0.43
N ALA A 65 1.57 -19.24 -0.89
CA ALA A 65 0.73 -20.36 -0.51
C ALA A 65 0.86 -20.69 1.00
N GLU A 66 2.08 -20.66 1.56
CA GLU A 66 2.34 -20.86 2.98
C GLU A 66 1.64 -19.80 3.84
N ALA A 67 1.72 -18.53 3.45
CA ALA A 67 1.08 -17.43 4.18
C ALA A 67 -0.45 -17.59 4.22
N VAL A 68 -1.06 -18.01 3.11
CA VAL A 68 -2.49 -18.31 3.04
C VAL A 68 -2.85 -19.54 3.87
N ALA A 69 -2.08 -20.63 3.76
CA ALA A 69 -2.29 -21.85 4.54
C ALA A 69 -2.18 -21.55 6.05
N THR A 70 -1.25 -20.68 6.46
CA THR A 70 -1.11 -20.22 7.83
C THR A 70 -2.36 -19.45 8.31
N ALA A 71 -2.93 -18.58 7.48
CA ALA A 71 -4.18 -17.89 7.83
C ALA A 71 -5.34 -18.88 8.04
N VAL A 72 -5.47 -19.85 7.14
CA VAL A 72 -6.52 -20.88 7.22
C VAL A 72 -6.33 -21.79 8.43
N SER A 73 -5.12 -22.30 8.65
CA SER A 73 -4.86 -23.25 9.76
C SER A 73 -4.91 -22.59 11.14
N SER A 74 -4.44 -21.34 11.26
CA SER A 74 -4.40 -20.63 12.55
C SER A 74 -5.73 -19.97 12.92
N PHE A 75 -6.52 -19.53 11.92
CA PHE A 75 -7.68 -18.67 12.17
C PHE A 75 -8.96 -19.11 11.43
N GLY A 76 -8.93 -20.23 10.68
CA GLY A 76 -10.10 -20.85 10.07
C GLY A 76 -10.53 -20.26 8.73
N GLY A 77 -9.74 -19.41 8.08
CA GLY A 77 -10.05 -18.86 6.76
C GLY A 77 -9.31 -17.60 6.41
N LEU A 78 -9.70 -16.93 5.34
CA LEU A 78 -9.12 -15.66 4.89
C LEU A 78 -10.21 -14.76 4.32
N ASP A 79 -10.39 -13.58 4.88
CA ASP A 79 -11.42 -12.60 4.49
C ASP A 79 -10.83 -11.35 3.81
N VAL A 80 -9.60 -10.95 4.18
CA VAL A 80 -8.98 -9.71 3.70
C VAL A 80 -7.53 -9.95 3.28
N VAL A 81 -7.17 -9.41 2.13
CA VAL A 81 -5.77 -9.32 1.67
C VAL A 81 -5.38 -7.86 1.50
N VAL A 82 -4.28 -7.45 2.13
CA VAL A 82 -3.65 -6.15 1.88
C VAL A 82 -2.29 -6.39 1.23
N ALA A 83 -2.22 -6.21 -0.08
CA ALA A 83 -0.98 -6.31 -0.85
C ALA A 83 -0.26 -4.96 -0.78
N ASN A 84 0.62 -4.82 0.21
CA ASN A 84 1.30 -3.57 0.53
C ASN A 84 2.82 -3.63 0.32
N ALA A 85 3.43 -4.81 0.26
CA ALA A 85 4.87 -4.94 0.00
C ALA A 85 5.26 -4.17 -1.27
N GLY A 86 6.35 -3.40 -1.17
CA GLY A 86 6.84 -2.60 -2.29
C GLY A 86 8.29 -2.18 -2.11
N VAL A 87 8.90 -1.79 -3.23
CA VAL A 87 10.22 -1.18 -3.33
C VAL A 87 10.17 -0.01 -4.31
N GLY A 88 11.06 0.96 -4.15
CA GLY A 88 11.25 2.05 -5.10
C GLY A 88 12.73 2.14 -5.49
N PHE A 89 13.02 2.08 -6.78
CA PHE A 89 14.32 2.43 -7.34
C PHE A 89 14.09 3.59 -8.29
N GLY A 90 14.86 4.66 -8.11
CA GLY A 90 14.84 5.82 -8.98
C GLY A 90 15.41 5.53 -10.36
N GLY A 91 15.14 6.41 -11.29
CA GLY A 91 15.70 6.43 -12.63
C GLY A 91 14.68 6.72 -13.72
N SER A 92 15.08 7.55 -14.69
CA SER A 92 14.36 7.74 -15.95
C SER A 92 14.42 6.45 -16.78
N VAL A 93 13.65 6.39 -17.87
CA VAL A 93 13.71 5.22 -18.79
C VAL A 93 15.10 4.97 -19.35
N GLY A 94 15.90 6.03 -19.54
CA GLY A 94 17.27 5.91 -20.06
C GLY A 94 18.30 5.50 -18.98
N ASP A 95 18.02 5.70 -17.70
CA ASP A 95 18.98 5.53 -16.60
C ASP A 95 18.69 4.33 -15.70
N VAL A 96 17.43 3.89 -15.62
CA VAL A 96 17.06 2.71 -14.83
C VAL A 96 17.71 1.46 -15.44
N ASN A 97 18.50 0.72 -14.65
CA ASN A 97 19.05 -0.55 -15.12
C ASN A 97 18.02 -1.67 -15.12
N ASP A 98 18.27 -2.71 -15.93
CA ASP A 98 17.34 -3.83 -16.10
C ASP A 98 17.04 -4.57 -14.79
N GLU A 99 18.00 -4.69 -13.88
CA GLU A 99 17.82 -5.35 -12.57
C GLU A 99 16.85 -4.56 -11.70
N HIS A 100 17.02 -3.25 -11.58
CA HIS A 100 16.12 -2.38 -10.81
C HIS A 100 14.73 -2.33 -11.43
N TRP A 101 14.64 -2.25 -12.76
CA TRP A 101 13.38 -2.33 -13.49
C TRP A 101 12.64 -3.64 -13.15
N GLN A 102 13.31 -4.78 -13.39
CA GLN A 102 12.69 -6.08 -13.18
C GLN A 102 12.31 -6.29 -11.71
N ARG A 103 13.23 -5.97 -10.77
CA ARG A 103 12.95 -6.10 -9.33
C ARG A 103 11.76 -5.25 -8.87
N THR A 104 11.61 -4.05 -9.43
CA THR A 104 10.47 -3.17 -9.12
C THR A 104 9.16 -3.81 -9.60
N LEU A 105 9.11 -4.29 -10.83
CA LEU A 105 7.92 -4.96 -11.37
C LEU A 105 7.62 -6.25 -10.60
N ASP A 106 8.62 -7.04 -10.30
CA ASP A 106 8.46 -8.30 -9.57
C ASP A 106 7.85 -8.07 -8.18
N VAL A 107 8.42 -7.14 -7.41
CA VAL A 107 7.93 -6.91 -6.04
C VAL A 107 6.61 -6.17 -6.03
N ASN A 108 6.46 -5.11 -6.85
CA ASN A 108 5.33 -4.21 -6.74
C ASN A 108 4.09 -4.66 -7.53
N LEU A 109 4.26 -5.51 -8.55
CA LEU A 109 3.16 -5.93 -9.42
C LEU A 109 3.01 -7.47 -9.44
N THR A 110 4.07 -8.21 -9.73
CA THR A 110 4.02 -9.67 -9.77
C THR A 110 3.72 -10.26 -8.39
N GLY A 111 4.36 -9.75 -7.33
CA GLY A 111 4.14 -10.20 -5.95
C GLY A 111 2.68 -10.08 -5.50
N PRO A 112 2.03 -8.91 -5.61
CA PRO A 112 0.58 -8.76 -5.37
C PRO A 112 -0.29 -9.71 -6.18
N MET A 113 0.03 -9.94 -7.46
CA MET A 113 -0.69 -10.92 -8.30
C MET A 113 -0.51 -12.34 -7.76
N VAL A 114 0.72 -12.73 -7.39
CA VAL A 114 1.02 -14.05 -6.82
C VAL A 114 0.28 -14.26 -5.50
N LEU A 115 0.31 -13.27 -4.60
CA LEU A 115 -0.37 -13.32 -3.32
C LEU A 115 -1.90 -13.41 -3.49
N THR A 116 -2.48 -12.56 -4.33
CA THR A 116 -3.94 -12.58 -4.55
C THR A 116 -4.38 -13.88 -5.20
N ARG A 117 -3.65 -14.40 -6.18
CA ARG A 117 -3.93 -15.69 -6.80
C ARG A 117 -3.92 -16.85 -5.79
N ALA A 118 -2.96 -16.86 -4.86
CA ALA A 118 -2.91 -17.85 -3.80
C ALA A 118 -4.07 -17.71 -2.79
N ALA A 119 -4.51 -16.48 -2.51
CA ALA A 119 -5.56 -16.17 -1.55
C ALA A 119 -6.98 -16.48 -2.06
N LEU A 120 -7.22 -16.35 -3.37
CA LEU A 120 -8.55 -16.49 -3.97
C LEU A 120 -9.31 -17.76 -3.56
N PRO A 121 -8.74 -18.98 -3.57
CA PRO A 121 -9.46 -20.19 -3.18
C PRO A 121 -10.01 -20.10 -1.74
N ALA A 122 -9.19 -19.71 -0.78
CA ALA A 122 -9.59 -19.59 0.62
C ALA A 122 -10.64 -18.49 0.84
N MET A 123 -10.52 -17.36 0.13
CA MET A 123 -11.51 -16.27 0.18
C MET A 123 -12.86 -16.70 -0.40
N LEU A 124 -12.85 -17.43 -1.51
CA LEU A 124 -14.07 -17.97 -2.15
C LEU A 124 -14.77 -19.01 -1.27
N GLU A 125 -14.01 -19.85 -0.57
CA GLU A 125 -14.55 -20.80 0.41
C GLU A 125 -15.25 -20.09 1.58
N ARG A 126 -14.78 -18.89 1.95
CA ARG A 126 -15.41 -18.01 2.94
C ARG A 126 -16.65 -17.27 2.41
N GLY A 127 -16.95 -17.39 1.12
CA GLY A 127 -18.07 -16.71 0.46
C GLY A 127 -17.75 -15.29 -0.05
N GLY A 128 -16.48 -14.93 -0.12
CA GLY A 128 -16.02 -13.61 -0.61
C GLY A 128 -15.04 -12.93 0.32
N GLY A 129 -14.83 -11.64 0.13
CA GLY A 129 -13.90 -10.86 0.94
C GLY A 129 -13.43 -9.57 0.28
N SER A 130 -12.37 -8.97 0.80
CA SER A 130 -11.81 -7.72 0.29
C SER A 130 -10.30 -7.82 0.01
N ILE A 131 -9.89 -7.35 -1.17
CA ILE A 131 -8.50 -7.21 -1.59
C ILE A 131 -8.18 -5.72 -1.71
N VAL A 132 -7.18 -5.25 -0.98
CA VAL A 132 -6.67 -3.88 -1.04
C VAL A 132 -5.26 -3.91 -1.62
N LEU A 133 -5.09 -3.32 -2.79
CA LEU A 133 -3.79 -3.18 -3.46
C LEU A 133 -3.23 -1.79 -3.17
N VAL A 134 -2.13 -1.71 -2.41
CA VAL A 134 -1.50 -0.43 -2.07
C VAL A 134 -0.63 0.03 -3.25
N SER A 135 -1.22 0.89 -4.08
CA SER A 135 -0.59 1.53 -5.22
C SER A 135 0.15 2.82 -4.78
N SER A 136 0.03 3.88 -5.53
CA SER A 136 0.58 5.23 -5.29
C SER A 136 -0.10 6.22 -6.22
N ILE A 137 -0.05 7.51 -5.91
CA ILE A 137 -0.36 8.58 -6.88
C ILE A 137 0.52 8.46 -8.15
N ASN A 138 1.75 7.92 -8.04
CA ASN A 138 2.62 7.65 -9.19
C ASN A 138 2.06 6.58 -10.16
N GLY A 139 1.03 5.85 -9.78
CA GLY A 139 0.26 5.02 -10.69
C GLY A 139 -0.81 5.78 -11.49
N LEU A 140 -1.07 7.03 -11.16
CA LEU A 140 -2.06 7.91 -11.79
C LEU A 140 -1.42 9.04 -12.59
N VAL A 141 -0.29 9.55 -12.11
CA VAL A 141 0.49 10.60 -12.76
C VAL A 141 1.97 10.21 -12.79
N ALA A 142 2.72 10.76 -13.73
CA ALA A 142 4.15 10.53 -13.80
C ALA A 142 4.90 11.54 -12.93
N THR A 143 5.98 11.07 -12.28
CA THR A 143 6.99 11.92 -11.64
C THR A 143 8.35 11.65 -12.28
N THR A 144 9.27 12.61 -12.20
CA THR A 144 10.64 12.43 -12.69
C THR A 144 11.31 11.25 -11.98
N ASP A 145 12.21 10.58 -12.69
CA ASP A 145 13.01 9.47 -12.17
C ASP A 145 12.23 8.33 -11.50
N SER A 146 11.03 8.05 -12.01
CA SER A 146 10.11 7.07 -11.41
C SER A 146 9.55 6.06 -12.43
N ALA A 147 10.31 5.77 -13.50
CA ALA A 147 9.81 4.98 -14.61
C ALA A 147 9.32 3.59 -14.19
N ALA A 148 10.15 2.79 -13.51
CA ALA A 148 9.79 1.45 -13.06
C ALA A 148 8.69 1.49 -11.98
N TYR A 149 8.84 2.37 -10.99
CA TYR A 149 7.90 2.49 -9.89
C TYR A 149 6.51 2.91 -10.37
N GLY A 150 6.40 4.01 -11.13
CA GLY A 150 5.14 4.49 -11.68
C GLY A 150 4.44 3.43 -12.53
N THR A 151 5.19 2.77 -13.43
CA THR A 151 4.66 1.66 -14.24
C THR A 151 4.12 0.52 -13.38
N SER A 152 4.85 0.09 -12.36
CA SER A 152 4.41 -0.98 -11.45
C SER A 152 3.14 -0.61 -10.70
N LYS A 153 3.04 0.64 -10.24
CA LYS A 153 1.89 1.15 -9.48
C LYS A 153 0.65 1.38 -10.37
N ALA A 154 0.84 1.79 -11.63
CA ALA A 154 -0.24 1.81 -12.62
C ALA A 154 -0.76 0.40 -12.92
N GLY A 155 0.12 -0.59 -13.02
CA GLY A 155 -0.26 -2.00 -13.18
C GLY A 155 -1.14 -2.52 -12.05
N LEU A 156 -0.91 -2.12 -10.80
CA LEU A 156 -1.77 -2.50 -9.66
C LEU A 156 -3.21 -1.98 -9.79
N ILE A 157 -3.39 -0.80 -10.35
CA ILE A 157 -4.73 -0.25 -10.61
C ILE A 157 -5.46 -1.13 -11.64
N GLY A 158 -4.75 -1.56 -12.69
CA GLY A 158 -5.28 -2.51 -13.66
C GLY A 158 -5.64 -3.85 -13.01
N LEU A 159 -4.77 -4.39 -12.16
CA LEU A 159 -5.00 -5.63 -11.43
C LEU A 159 -6.23 -5.54 -10.52
N ALA A 160 -6.42 -4.42 -9.80
CA ALA A 160 -7.61 -4.21 -8.96
C ALA A 160 -8.91 -4.30 -9.77
N ARG A 161 -8.94 -3.67 -10.95
CA ARG A 161 -10.10 -3.70 -11.84
C ARG A 161 -10.38 -5.11 -12.39
N SER A 162 -9.34 -5.84 -12.82
CA SER A 162 -9.48 -7.23 -13.28
C SER A 162 -10.05 -8.12 -12.18
N LEU A 163 -9.49 -8.05 -10.97
CA LEU A 163 -10.00 -8.80 -9.82
C LEU A 163 -11.46 -8.46 -9.49
N ALA A 164 -11.83 -7.18 -9.54
CA ALA A 164 -13.18 -6.73 -9.29
C ALA A 164 -14.19 -7.29 -10.31
N VAL A 165 -13.83 -7.30 -11.58
CA VAL A 165 -14.69 -7.81 -12.66
C VAL A 165 -14.82 -9.33 -12.60
N ASP A 166 -13.69 -10.04 -12.44
CA ASP A 166 -13.67 -11.50 -12.52
C ASP A 166 -14.26 -12.17 -11.27
N TYR A 167 -14.09 -11.57 -10.09
CA TYR A 167 -14.43 -12.16 -8.80
C TYR A 167 -15.55 -11.44 -8.04
N GLY A 168 -15.99 -10.27 -8.50
CA GLY A 168 -17.15 -9.55 -7.97
C GLY A 168 -18.42 -10.38 -7.91
N PRO A 169 -18.78 -11.15 -8.99
CA PRO A 169 -19.94 -12.06 -8.94
C PRO A 169 -19.86 -13.15 -7.88
N ARG A 170 -18.66 -13.38 -7.32
CA ARG A 170 -18.41 -14.36 -6.25
C ARG A 170 -18.13 -13.70 -4.89
N GLY A 171 -18.53 -12.43 -4.73
CA GLY A 171 -18.46 -11.71 -3.44
C GLY A 171 -17.08 -11.16 -3.08
N ILE A 172 -16.10 -11.13 -3.99
CA ILE A 172 -14.79 -10.52 -3.74
C ILE A 172 -14.77 -9.09 -4.27
N ARG A 173 -14.48 -8.13 -3.39
CA ARG A 173 -14.19 -6.75 -3.75
C ARG A 173 -12.67 -6.56 -3.90
N ALA A 174 -12.24 -5.79 -4.87
CA ALA A 174 -10.82 -5.45 -5.04
C ALA A 174 -10.68 -3.98 -5.41
N ASN A 175 -9.84 -3.25 -4.66
CA ASN A 175 -9.67 -1.81 -4.83
C ASN A 175 -8.19 -1.42 -4.75
N ALA A 176 -7.81 -0.36 -5.46
CA ALA A 176 -6.51 0.25 -5.38
C ALA A 176 -6.55 1.44 -4.40
N LEU A 177 -5.61 1.48 -3.46
CA LEU A 177 -5.35 2.64 -2.61
C LEU A 177 -4.12 3.36 -3.15
N CYS A 178 -4.23 4.66 -3.42
CA CYS A 178 -3.17 5.49 -3.98
C CYS A 178 -2.76 6.59 -2.99
N PRO A 179 -1.82 6.31 -2.07
CA PRO A 179 -1.26 7.34 -1.20
C PRO A 179 -0.38 8.33 -1.97
N GLY A 180 -0.30 9.58 -1.45
CA GLY A 180 0.79 10.51 -1.72
C GLY A 180 2.01 10.22 -0.84
N TRP A 181 2.71 11.29 -0.39
CA TRP A 181 3.79 11.16 0.58
C TRP A 181 3.27 10.66 1.93
N VAL A 182 3.94 9.64 2.47
CA VAL A 182 3.59 9.00 3.75
C VAL A 182 4.87 8.85 4.57
N VAL A 183 4.88 9.33 5.80
CA VAL A 183 6.02 9.17 6.71
C VAL A 183 6.20 7.68 7.03
N THR A 184 7.24 7.11 6.44
CA THR A 184 7.60 5.68 6.52
C THR A 184 9.10 5.52 6.32
N PRO A 185 9.72 4.41 6.74
CA PRO A 185 11.16 4.20 6.50
C PRO A 185 11.57 4.34 5.03
N MET A 186 10.72 3.93 4.08
CA MET A 186 10.99 4.07 2.64
C MET A 186 11.03 5.55 2.22
N ALA A 187 10.05 6.35 2.63
CA ALA A 187 10.01 7.77 2.30
C ALA A 187 11.06 8.58 3.08
N ASP A 188 11.40 8.15 4.30
CA ASP A 188 12.47 8.76 5.09
C ASP A 188 13.82 8.68 4.35
N GLU A 189 14.14 7.54 3.71
CA GLU A 189 15.34 7.38 2.89
C GLU A 189 15.35 8.36 1.70
N GLU A 190 14.21 8.53 1.03
CA GLU A 190 14.08 9.49 -0.08
C GLU A 190 14.20 10.96 0.41
N MET A 191 13.63 11.27 1.57
CA MET A 191 13.73 12.61 2.16
C MET A 191 15.15 12.91 2.68
N GLU A 192 15.90 11.91 3.14
CA GLU A 192 17.31 12.06 3.47
C GLU A 192 18.17 12.37 2.25
N ILE A 193 17.91 11.72 1.12
CA ILE A 193 18.57 11.99 -0.17
C ILE A 193 18.25 13.42 -0.64
N LEU A 194 16.98 13.82 -0.63
CA LEU A 194 16.54 15.16 -0.98
C LEU A 194 17.16 16.21 -0.06
N GLY A 195 17.15 15.95 1.24
CA GLY A 195 17.72 16.82 2.26
C GLY A 195 19.22 17.04 2.05
N ALA A 196 19.98 15.97 1.82
CA ALA A 196 21.42 16.04 1.53
C ALA A 196 21.69 16.86 0.26
N ALA A 197 20.91 16.67 -0.81
CA ALA A 197 21.05 17.41 -2.07
C ALA A 197 20.74 18.92 -1.93
N ARG A 198 19.91 19.29 -0.95
CA ARG A 198 19.45 20.67 -0.71
C ARG A 198 20.09 21.34 0.49
N GLY A 199 20.89 20.61 1.29
CA GLY A 199 21.46 21.12 2.54
C GLY A 199 20.44 21.41 3.64
N ILE A 200 19.34 20.64 3.68
CA ILE A 200 18.24 20.78 4.65
C ILE A 200 18.02 19.47 5.43
N GLY A 201 17.29 19.55 6.55
CA GLY A 201 16.94 18.38 7.35
C GLY A 201 15.80 17.55 6.71
N ARG A 202 15.65 16.29 7.19
CA ARG A 202 14.59 15.37 6.68
C ARG A 202 13.20 15.97 6.82
N GLN A 203 12.87 16.63 7.95
CA GLN A 203 11.55 17.25 8.11
C GLN A 203 11.33 18.38 7.10
N GLU A 204 12.33 19.25 6.90
CA GLU A 204 12.26 20.31 5.90
C GLU A 204 12.15 19.75 4.47
N ALA A 205 12.72 18.58 4.21
CA ALA A 205 12.55 17.88 2.93
C ALA A 205 11.10 17.41 2.73
N TYR A 206 10.44 16.86 3.77
CA TYR A 206 9.01 16.58 3.73
C TYR A 206 8.17 17.84 3.51
N ASP A 207 8.47 18.94 4.21
CA ASP A 207 7.75 20.21 4.07
C ASP A 207 7.90 20.75 2.64
N LEU A 208 9.12 20.65 2.07
CA LEU A 208 9.37 21.01 0.68
C LEU A 208 8.59 20.14 -0.31
N ALA A 209 8.62 18.80 -0.13
CA ALA A 209 7.94 17.85 -1.00
C ALA A 209 6.41 17.96 -0.95
N THR A 210 5.87 18.60 0.08
CA THR A 210 4.42 18.77 0.28
C THR A 210 3.96 20.24 0.18
N THR A 211 4.83 21.13 -0.32
CA THR A 211 4.54 22.58 -0.43
C THR A 211 3.28 22.85 -1.25
N ASP A 212 3.01 22.08 -2.31
CA ASP A 212 1.85 22.28 -3.18
C ASP A 212 0.68 21.33 -2.84
N VAL A 213 0.86 20.45 -1.85
CA VAL A 213 -0.24 19.59 -1.35
C VAL A 213 -1.19 20.44 -0.50
N PRO A 214 -2.51 20.45 -0.76
CA PRO A 214 -3.47 21.28 0.00
C PRO A 214 -3.39 21.13 1.51
N LEU A 215 -3.18 19.92 2.04
CA LEU A 215 -3.01 19.69 3.48
C LEU A 215 -1.60 20.04 4.00
N ARG A 216 -0.66 20.47 3.12
CA ARG A 216 0.69 20.96 3.48
C ARG A 216 1.51 20.02 4.35
N ARG A 217 1.29 18.73 4.25
CA ARG A 217 2.04 17.71 4.97
C ARG A 217 1.96 16.34 4.30
N ALA A 218 2.92 15.50 4.60
CA ALA A 218 2.82 14.07 4.32
C ALA A 218 1.77 13.42 5.24
N ALA A 219 1.16 12.33 4.80
CA ALA A 219 0.30 11.51 5.63
C ALA A 219 1.12 10.69 6.62
N THR A 220 0.52 10.32 7.73
CA THR A 220 1.04 9.29 8.61
C THR A 220 0.67 7.90 8.08
N ALA A 221 1.47 6.87 8.41
CA ALA A 221 1.12 5.49 8.10
C ALA A 221 -0.24 5.07 8.68
N GLN A 222 -0.64 5.65 9.84
CA GLN A 222 -1.92 5.39 10.48
C GLN A 222 -3.11 5.95 9.68
N GLU A 223 -2.97 7.10 9.04
CA GLU A 223 -4.02 7.68 8.18
C GLU A 223 -4.25 6.79 6.95
N ILE A 224 -3.18 6.26 6.36
CA ILE A 224 -3.30 5.33 5.24
C ILE A 224 -3.86 3.96 5.69
N ALA A 225 -3.50 3.48 6.89
CA ALA A 225 -4.11 2.30 7.47
C ALA A 225 -5.62 2.45 7.66
N SER A 226 -6.11 3.66 7.98
CA SER A 226 -7.55 3.95 8.08
C SER A 226 -8.26 3.82 6.72
N CYS A 227 -7.60 4.22 5.64
CA CYS A 227 -8.11 3.98 4.28
C CYS A 227 -8.13 2.48 3.94
N CYS A 228 -7.09 1.73 4.30
CA CYS A 228 -7.09 0.26 4.18
C CYS A 228 -8.26 -0.35 4.95
N LEU A 229 -8.51 0.11 6.17
CA LEU A 229 -9.61 -0.39 7.02
C LEU A 229 -10.99 -0.12 6.39
N PHE A 230 -11.23 1.07 5.86
CA PHE A 230 -12.46 1.37 5.13
C PHE A 230 -12.66 0.39 3.97
N LEU A 231 -11.65 0.22 3.10
CA LEU A 231 -11.73 -0.67 1.95
C LEU A 231 -11.87 -2.16 2.36
N ALA A 232 -11.31 -2.56 3.49
CA ALA A 232 -11.38 -3.92 4.01
C ALA A 232 -12.73 -4.25 4.66
N SER A 233 -13.42 -3.26 5.22
CA SER A 233 -14.65 -3.43 6.00
C SER A 233 -15.93 -3.45 5.14
N ASP A 234 -17.04 -3.81 5.77
CA ASP A 234 -18.37 -3.80 5.13
C ASP A 234 -18.89 -2.37 4.85
N GLU A 235 -18.24 -1.33 5.42
CA GLU A 235 -18.55 0.08 5.12
C GLU A 235 -18.33 0.39 3.62
N SER A 236 -17.45 -0.37 2.95
CA SER A 236 -17.18 -0.27 1.52
C SER A 236 -17.84 -1.39 0.69
N SER A 237 -18.97 -1.95 1.16
CA SER A 237 -19.63 -3.12 0.55
C SER A 237 -20.02 -2.95 -0.93
N ILE A 238 -20.26 -1.73 -1.40
CA ILE A 238 -20.55 -1.42 -2.81
C ILE A 238 -19.33 -0.94 -3.59
N VAL A 239 -18.15 -0.82 -2.93
CA VAL A 239 -16.93 -0.27 -3.53
C VAL A 239 -16.05 -1.41 -4.03
N THR A 240 -15.95 -1.57 -5.35
CA THR A 240 -15.05 -2.51 -6.02
C THR A 240 -14.55 -1.95 -7.36
N GLY A 241 -13.32 -2.27 -7.77
CA GLY A 241 -12.66 -1.69 -8.94
C GLY A 241 -12.31 -0.20 -8.80
N ALA A 242 -12.48 0.36 -7.61
CA ALA A 242 -12.27 1.77 -7.35
C ALA A 242 -10.79 2.09 -7.10
N ILE A 243 -10.48 3.37 -7.29
CA ILE A 243 -9.21 3.98 -6.92
C ILE A 243 -9.51 4.97 -5.79
N LEU A 244 -9.01 4.69 -4.60
CA LEU A 244 -9.06 5.61 -3.47
C LEU A 244 -7.75 6.39 -3.39
N VAL A 245 -7.80 7.68 -3.71
CA VAL A 245 -6.65 8.58 -3.58
C VAL A 245 -6.59 9.11 -2.15
N ALA A 246 -5.42 9.03 -1.53
CA ALA A 246 -5.16 9.48 -0.16
C ALA A 246 -3.83 10.26 -0.10
N ASP A 247 -3.82 11.45 -0.69
CA ASP A 247 -2.63 12.24 -1.01
C ASP A 247 -2.64 13.67 -0.44
N GLY A 248 -3.58 13.96 0.45
CA GLY A 248 -3.75 15.31 0.99
C GLY A 248 -4.29 16.34 -0.02
N GLY A 249 -4.82 15.86 -1.15
CA GLY A 249 -5.38 16.68 -2.22
C GLY A 249 -4.38 17.05 -3.32
N GLY A 250 -3.16 16.49 -3.32
CA GLY A 250 -2.12 16.82 -4.29
C GLY A 250 -2.57 16.69 -5.75
N LEU A 251 -3.29 15.61 -6.08
CA LEU A 251 -3.82 15.39 -7.44
C LEU A 251 -5.05 16.24 -7.79
N ALA A 252 -5.65 16.92 -6.82
CA ALA A 252 -6.78 17.82 -7.08
C ALA A 252 -6.33 19.23 -7.53
N VAL A 253 -5.04 19.54 -7.38
CA VAL A 253 -4.47 20.85 -7.75
C VAL A 253 -4.14 20.85 -9.24
N ALA A 254 -4.69 21.80 -9.99
CA ALA A 254 -4.27 22.04 -11.36
C ALA A 254 -2.87 22.67 -11.38
N MET A 255 -1.99 22.22 -12.28
CA MET A 255 -0.59 22.68 -12.33
C MET A 255 -0.44 24.20 -12.54
N ASP A 256 -1.38 24.84 -13.21
CA ASP A 256 -1.39 26.29 -13.44
C ASP A 256 -1.95 27.09 -12.25
N SER A 257 -2.67 26.42 -11.32
CA SER A 257 -3.28 27.12 -10.18
C SER A 257 -2.25 27.59 -9.15
N THR A 258 -1.08 26.97 -9.09
CA THR A 258 0.01 27.38 -8.20
C THR A 258 0.54 28.79 -8.52
N ALA A 259 0.44 29.21 -9.78
CA ALA A 259 0.80 30.56 -10.21
C ALA A 259 -0.20 31.66 -9.70
N PHE A 260 -1.40 31.24 -9.32
CA PHE A 260 -2.47 32.14 -8.81
C PHE A 260 -2.67 32.01 -7.29
N GLY A 261 -1.82 31.23 -6.60
CA GLY A 261 -1.83 31.14 -5.15
C GLY A 261 -1.70 32.51 -4.49
N PRO A 262 -2.14 32.67 -3.23
CA PRO A 262 -2.06 33.97 -2.55
C PRO A 262 -0.61 34.46 -2.61
N ALA A 263 -0.39 35.62 -3.24
CA ALA A 263 0.89 36.29 -3.17
C ALA A 263 1.26 36.43 -1.69
N ALA A 264 2.45 35.94 -1.31
CA ALA A 264 2.98 36.21 0.03
C ALA A 264 2.86 37.72 0.30
N GLY A 265 1.91 38.11 1.15
CA GLY A 265 1.71 39.53 1.49
C GLY A 265 0.31 40.10 1.30
N ARG A 266 -0.76 39.29 1.23
CA ARG A 266 -2.11 39.80 1.48
C ARG A 266 -2.51 39.45 2.91
N ASP A 267 -1.92 40.23 3.83
CA ASP A 267 -2.47 40.42 5.17
C ASP A 267 -3.74 41.29 4.98
N GLU A 268 -4.91 40.73 5.27
CA GLU A 268 -6.11 41.45 5.73
C GLU A 268 -6.61 40.79 7.01
#